data_a866e83e259629148dc9245e0ddbcf1b
#
_entry.id   a866e83e259629148dc9245e0ddbcf1b
#
_cell.length_a   1.000
_cell.length_b   1.000
_cell.length_c   1.000
_cell.angle_alpha   90.00
_cell.angle_beta   90.00
_cell.angle_gamma   90.00
#
_symmetry.space_group_name_H-M   'P 1'
#
loop_
_entity.id
_entity.type
_entity.pdbx_description
1 polymer ?
#
loop_
_entity_poly.entity_id
_entity_poly.type
_entity_poly.pdbx_seq_one_letter_code
_entity_poly.pdbx_strand_id
1 'polypeptide(L)'
;MAERTYIAIDLKSFYASSECAELGFDPLSTNLVVADQSRTDKTICLAVSPSLKAYGLPGRARLFEVKAKLKEVNAARRAAAPGGTLRGESYDANELAADPNLAAGVYIAKPRMSHYLNVSAKIYGIYLRYVSEADIHVYSVDEVFM
;
A
#
# COMPACT_ATOMS: atom_id res chain seq x y z
N MET A 1 3.39 16.10 -39.86
CA MET A 1 2.62 15.22 -38.98
C MET A 1 2.69 15.74 -37.56
N ALA A 2 1.55 15.80 -36.88
CA ALA A 2 1.54 16.20 -35.48
C ALA A 2 2.15 15.08 -34.61
N GLU A 3 3.00 15.44 -33.68
CA GLU A 3 3.49 14.53 -32.68
C GLU A 3 2.33 14.11 -31.76
N ARG A 4 2.31 12.84 -31.38
CA ARG A 4 1.34 12.30 -30.43
C ARG A 4 2.06 11.96 -29.14
N THR A 5 1.49 12.40 -28.04
CA THR A 5 1.98 12.07 -26.70
C THR A 5 1.03 11.10 -26.04
N TYR A 6 1.57 10.03 -25.47
CA TYR A 6 0.82 9.03 -24.74
C TYR A 6 1.23 9.05 -23.28
N ILE A 7 0.26 8.91 -22.39
CA ILE A 7 0.48 8.88 -20.94
C ILE A 7 -0.06 7.58 -20.39
N ALA A 8 0.75 6.87 -19.64
CA ALA A 8 0.32 5.71 -18.88
C ALA A 8 0.30 6.09 -17.40
N ILE A 9 -0.83 5.88 -16.74
CA ILE A 9 -0.98 6.13 -15.30
C ILE A 9 -1.28 4.83 -14.61
N ASP A 10 -0.41 4.45 -13.67
CA ASP A 10 -0.58 3.29 -12.80
C ASP A 10 -0.63 3.81 -11.35
N LEU A 11 -1.76 3.59 -10.69
CA LEU A 11 -1.97 4.04 -9.32
C LEU A 11 -1.22 3.10 -8.37
N LYS A 12 -0.19 3.63 -7.75
CA LYS A 12 0.72 2.87 -6.90
C LYS A 12 0.03 2.24 -5.70
N SER A 13 0.13 0.91 -5.59
CA SER A 13 -0.47 0.15 -4.48
C SER A 13 -1.92 0.55 -4.23
N PHE A 14 -2.72 0.56 -5.28
CA PHE A 14 -4.01 1.26 -5.32
C PHE A 14 -4.94 0.90 -4.16
N TYR A 15 -5.14 -0.38 -3.89
CA TYR A 15 -6.07 -0.79 -2.83
C TYR A 15 -5.57 -0.36 -1.44
N ALA A 16 -4.27 -0.52 -1.19
CA ALA A 16 -3.66 -0.08 0.06
C ALA A 16 -3.72 1.45 0.20
N SER A 17 -3.45 2.17 -0.87
CA SER A 17 -3.53 3.64 -0.88
C SER A 17 -4.95 4.13 -0.65
N SER A 18 -5.95 3.46 -1.23
CA SER A 18 -7.37 3.78 -1.02
C SER A 18 -7.78 3.61 0.43
N GLU A 19 -7.35 2.53 1.08
CA GLU A 19 -7.62 2.29 2.50
C GLU A 19 -6.93 3.33 3.38
N CYS A 20 -5.68 3.65 3.11
CA CYS A 20 -4.94 4.69 3.85
C CYS A 20 -5.64 6.05 3.76
N ALA A 21 -6.06 6.45 2.57
CA ALA A 21 -6.74 7.72 2.36
C ALA A 21 -8.04 7.81 3.16
N GLU A 22 -8.82 6.74 3.22
CA GLU A 22 -10.06 6.72 3.98
C GLU A 22 -9.83 6.73 5.49
N LEU A 23 -8.78 6.07 5.96
CA LEU A 23 -8.41 6.04 7.37
C LEU A 23 -7.68 7.30 7.85
N GLY A 24 -7.33 8.20 6.93
CA GLY A 24 -6.57 9.40 7.25
C GLY A 24 -5.07 9.13 7.42
N PHE A 25 -4.56 8.04 6.90
CA PHE A 25 -3.14 7.69 6.94
C PHE A 25 -2.43 8.14 5.66
N ASP A 26 -1.13 8.38 5.77
CA ASP A 26 -0.28 8.67 4.61
C ASP A 26 0.02 7.35 3.85
N PRO A 27 -0.43 7.21 2.59
CA PRO A 27 -0.17 5.99 1.82
C PRO A 27 1.30 5.66 1.61
N LEU A 28 2.18 6.65 1.68
CA LEU A 28 3.60 6.48 1.43
C LEU A 28 4.39 6.05 2.67
N SER A 29 3.86 6.29 3.86
CA SER A 29 4.57 6.01 5.12
C SER A 29 3.90 4.96 6.00
N THR A 30 2.66 4.59 5.71
CA THR A 30 1.92 3.63 6.55
C THR A 30 2.13 2.19 6.09
N ASN A 31 2.49 1.32 7.04
CA ASN A 31 2.56 -0.11 6.80
C ASN A 31 1.15 -0.70 6.79
N LEU A 32 0.62 -0.95 5.62
CA LEU A 32 -0.74 -1.46 5.46
C LEU A 32 -0.79 -2.51 4.36
N VAL A 33 -1.53 -3.58 4.61
CA VAL A 33 -1.86 -4.59 3.61
C VAL A 33 -3.36 -4.73 3.51
N VAL A 34 -3.84 -5.11 2.33
CA VAL A 34 -5.23 -5.47 2.11
C VAL A 34 -5.30 -6.99 1.99
N ALA A 35 -5.86 -7.64 2.99
CA ALA A 35 -5.94 -9.09 3.05
C ALA A 35 -7.12 -9.55 3.91
N ASP A 36 -7.67 -10.70 3.60
CA ASP A 36 -8.76 -11.31 4.37
C ASP A 36 -8.18 -12.21 5.47
N GLN A 37 -8.12 -11.67 6.69
CA GLN A 37 -7.62 -12.39 7.86
C GLN A 37 -8.52 -13.55 8.31
N SER A 38 -9.79 -13.58 7.88
CA SER A 38 -10.70 -14.68 8.21
C SER A 38 -10.29 -15.99 7.55
N ARG A 39 -9.44 -15.89 6.52
CA ARG A 39 -8.80 -17.05 5.89
C ARG A 39 -7.51 -17.41 6.63
N THR A 40 -6.69 -18.26 6.06
CA THR A 40 -5.41 -18.64 6.65
C THR A 40 -4.33 -17.57 6.36
N ASP A 41 -3.21 -17.62 7.11
CA ASP A 41 -2.05 -16.75 6.84
C ASP A 41 -1.40 -17.03 5.48
N LYS A 42 -1.80 -18.10 4.79
CA LYS A 42 -1.38 -18.39 3.41
C LYS A 42 -2.11 -17.54 2.37
N THR A 43 -3.12 -16.76 2.78
CA THR A 43 -3.84 -15.87 1.86
C THR A 43 -2.89 -14.85 1.24
N ILE A 44 -3.13 -14.56 -0.04
CA ILE A 44 -2.35 -13.56 -0.76
C ILE A 44 -2.92 -12.18 -0.46
N CYS A 45 -2.04 -11.23 -0.12
CA CYS A 45 -2.43 -9.84 0.01
C CYS A 45 -2.82 -9.27 -1.35
N LEU A 46 -3.95 -8.59 -1.43
CA LEU A 46 -4.37 -7.93 -2.65
C LEU A 46 -3.56 -6.67 -2.93
N ALA A 47 -3.02 -6.05 -1.90
CA ALA A 47 -2.12 -4.91 -2.01
C ALA A 47 -1.22 -4.84 -0.78
N VAL A 48 -0.02 -4.31 -1.00
CA VAL A 48 1.00 -4.05 0.02
C VAL A 48 1.44 -2.61 -0.14
N SER A 49 1.47 -1.84 0.95
CA SER A 49 1.83 -0.43 0.90
C SER A 49 3.30 -0.21 0.52
N PRO A 50 3.63 0.98 -0.02
CA PRO A 50 5.01 1.28 -0.40
C PRO A 50 6.03 1.15 0.72
N SER A 51 5.68 1.54 1.96
CA SER A 51 6.59 1.42 3.11
C SER A 51 6.91 -0.04 3.45
N LEU A 52 5.96 -0.96 3.29
CA LEU A 52 6.22 -2.39 3.45
C LEU A 52 7.04 -2.96 2.30
N LYS A 53 6.80 -2.50 1.07
CA LYS A 53 7.64 -2.90 -0.07
C LYS A 53 9.09 -2.48 0.11
N ALA A 54 9.34 -1.40 0.82
CA ALA A 54 10.70 -0.94 1.14
C ALA A 54 11.49 -1.94 2.00
N TYR A 55 10.80 -2.82 2.74
CA TYR A 55 11.45 -3.92 3.46
C TYR A 55 11.79 -5.12 2.56
N GLY A 56 11.44 -5.06 1.28
CA GLY A 56 11.70 -6.14 0.32
C GLY A 56 10.53 -7.07 0.06
N LEU A 57 9.34 -6.74 0.55
CA LEU A 57 8.13 -7.54 0.29
C LEU A 57 7.61 -7.32 -1.13
N PRO A 58 7.18 -8.39 -1.83
CA PRO A 58 6.51 -8.26 -3.12
C PRO A 58 5.11 -7.66 -2.97
N GLY A 59 4.57 -7.11 -4.06
CA GLY A 59 3.25 -6.48 -4.05
C GLY A 59 2.08 -7.43 -3.79
N ARG A 60 2.28 -8.73 -3.98
CA ARG A 60 1.30 -9.78 -3.69
C ARG A 60 1.89 -10.84 -2.75
N ALA A 61 2.52 -10.39 -1.69
CA ALA A 61 3.03 -11.26 -0.65
C ALA A 61 1.89 -12.03 0.02
N ARG A 62 2.19 -13.21 0.52
CA ARG A 62 1.25 -13.92 1.40
C ARG A 62 1.32 -13.31 2.80
N LEU A 63 0.23 -13.39 3.53
CA LEU A 63 0.15 -12.75 4.86
C LEU A 63 1.24 -13.27 5.81
N PHE A 64 1.57 -14.56 5.76
CA PHE A 64 2.65 -15.11 6.60
C PHE A 64 4.02 -14.51 6.23
N GLU A 65 4.24 -14.17 4.96
CA GLU A 65 5.49 -13.52 4.53
C GLU A 65 5.62 -12.12 5.10
N VAL A 66 4.51 -11.38 5.17
CA VAL A 66 4.48 -10.05 5.80
C VAL A 66 4.82 -10.16 7.28
N LYS A 67 4.19 -11.10 7.98
CA LYS A 67 4.44 -11.32 9.41
C LYS A 67 5.88 -11.76 9.68
N ALA A 68 6.42 -12.65 8.85
CA ALA A 68 7.80 -13.12 8.96
C ALA A 68 8.79 -11.98 8.73
N LYS A 69 8.54 -11.13 7.74
CA LYS A 69 9.39 -9.97 7.47
C LYS A 69 9.38 -8.98 8.62
N LEU A 70 8.23 -8.71 9.21
CA LEU A 70 8.13 -7.82 10.36
C LEU A 70 8.86 -8.39 11.58
N LYS A 71 8.81 -9.70 11.77
CA LYS A 71 9.56 -10.37 12.84
C LYS A 71 11.08 -10.18 12.64
N GLU A 72 11.56 -10.33 11.41
CA GLU A 72 12.96 -10.08 11.03
C GLU A 72 13.34 -8.61 11.25
N VAL A 73 12.50 -7.69 10.79
CA VAL A 73 12.70 -6.24 10.97
C VAL A 73 12.76 -5.89 12.45
N ASN A 74 11.88 -6.45 13.26
CA ASN A 74 11.83 -6.18 14.70
C ASN A 74 13.02 -6.79 15.46
N ALA A 75 13.56 -7.91 15.01
CA ALA A 75 14.78 -8.46 15.57
C ALA A 75 15.96 -7.48 15.35
N ALA A 76 16.09 -6.92 14.15
CA ALA A 76 17.10 -5.91 13.85
C ALA A 76 16.88 -4.62 14.63
N ARG A 77 15.62 -4.17 14.76
CA ARG A 77 15.29 -2.97 15.53
C ARG A 77 15.61 -3.14 17.01
N ARG A 78 15.30 -4.30 17.57
CA ARG A 78 15.64 -4.61 18.98
C ARG A 78 17.14 -4.61 19.21
N ALA A 79 17.91 -5.17 18.30
CA ALA A 79 19.36 -5.18 18.39
C ALA A 79 19.97 -3.77 18.36
N ALA A 80 19.37 -2.87 17.60
CA ALA A 80 19.81 -1.48 17.46
C ALA A 80 19.19 -0.53 18.50
N ALA A 81 18.12 -0.94 19.18
CA ALA A 81 17.40 -0.08 20.10
C ALA A 81 18.20 0.23 21.37
N PRO A 82 18.16 1.48 21.89
CA PRO A 82 18.72 1.80 23.18
C PRO A 82 18.16 0.89 24.28
N GLY A 83 19.03 0.22 25.02
CA GLY A 83 18.64 -0.74 26.05
C GLY A 83 18.20 -2.10 25.52
N GLY A 84 18.24 -2.35 24.22
CA GLY A 84 17.88 -3.62 23.61
C GLY A 84 16.42 -4.02 23.75
N THR A 85 15.53 -3.06 23.97
CA THR A 85 14.10 -3.31 24.26
C THR A 85 13.21 -2.48 23.34
N LEU A 86 12.15 -3.10 22.81
CA LEU A 86 11.09 -2.40 22.08
C LEU A 86 9.91 -2.14 23.02
N ARG A 87 9.40 -0.89 23.02
CA ARG A 87 8.37 -0.42 23.96
C ARG A 87 7.15 0.12 23.20
N GLY A 88 6.38 -0.65 22.62
CA GLY A 88 5.24 -0.21 21.83
C GLY A 88 5.44 -0.55 20.37
N GLU A 89 4.47 -0.17 19.57
CA GLU A 89 4.39 -0.55 18.17
C GLU A 89 3.83 0.60 17.33
N SER A 90 4.32 0.74 16.12
CA SER A 90 3.76 1.67 15.14
C SER A 90 3.79 1.05 13.76
N TYR A 91 2.79 1.38 12.96
CA TYR A 91 2.78 1.06 11.53
C TYR A 91 3.08 2.30 10.66
N ASP A 92 3.59 3.36 11.26
CA ASP A 92 4.02 4.58 10.55
C ASP A 92 5.54 4.61 10.44
N ALA A 93 6.06 4.59 9.21
CA ALA A 93 7.50 4.61 8.95
C ALA A 93 8.19 5.85 9.53
N ASN A 94 7.51 6.99 9.56
CA ASN A 94 8.06 8.22 10.14
C ASN A 94 8.19 8.13 11.65
N GLU A 95 7.21 7.56 12.35
CA GLU A 95 7.28 7.32 13.79
C GLU A 95 8.38 6.30 14.11
N LEU A 96 8.50 5.26 13.31
CA LEU A 96 9.54 4.24 13.48
C LEU A 96 10.94 4.80 13.29
N ALA A 97 11.11 5.75 12.37
CA ALA A 97 12.38 6.44 12.15
C ALA A 97 12.73 7.38 13.31
N ALA A 98 11.71 8.00 13.92
CA ALA A 98 11.89 8.95 15.03
C ALA A 98 12.12 8.28 16.38
N ASP A 99 11.57 7.06 16.58
CA ASP A 99 11.67 6.35 17.86
C ASP A 99 12.23 4.92 17.67
N PRO A 100 13.51 4.69 18.01
CA PRO A 100 14.13 3.38 17.82
C PRO A 100 13.60 2.30 18.77
N ASN A 101 12.84 2.64 19.78
CA ASN A 101 12.25 1.70 20.73
C ASN A 101 10.86 1.21 20.33
N LEU A 102 10.36 1.61 19.17
CA LEU A 102 9.08 1.10 18.64
C LEU A 102 9.28 -0.15 17.80
N ALA A 103 8.37 -1.11 17.95
CA ALA A 103 8.27 -2.26 17.05
C ALA A 103 7.55 -1.85 15.76
N ALA A 104 7.98 -2.38 14.63
CA ALA A 104 7.27 -2.20 13.38
C ALA A 104 6.04 -3.12 13.34
N GLY A 105 4.89 -2.54 13.08
CA GLY A 105 3.63 -3.25 12.91
C GLY A 105 3.05 -3.06 11.52
N VAL A 106 1.89 -3.65 11.30
CA VAL A 106 1.14 -3.54 10.07
C VAL A 106 -0.36 -3.41 10.36
N TYR A 107 -1.03 -2.54 9.61
CA TYR A 107 -2.49 -2.47 9.61
C TYR A 107 -3.01 -3.42 8.53
N ILE A 108 -3.85 -4.36 8.91
CA ILE A 108 -4.45 -5.31 7.96
C ILE A 108 -5.88 -4.87 7.68
N ALA A 109 -6.09 -4.35 6.47
CA ALA A 109 -7.41 -3.90 6.03
C ALA A 109 -8.14 -5.03 5.31
N LYS A 110 -9.41 -5.21 5.63
CA LYS A 110 -10.26 -6.18 4.95
C LYS A 110 -10.56 -5.69 3.53
N PRO A 111 -10.50 -6.54 2.51
CA PRO A 111 -10.81 -6.14 1.13
C PRO A 111 -12.21 -5.57 0.97
N ARG A 112 -12.33 -4.44 0.25
CA ARG A 112 -13.61 -3.77 -0.03
C ARG A 112 -13.66 -3.40 -1.50
N MET A 113 -13.93 -4.37 -2.35
CA MET A 113 -13.86 -4.20 -3.81
C MET A 113 -14.78 -3.09 -4.33
N SER A 114 -16.00 -2.97 -3.79
CA SER A 114 -16.93 -1.90 -4.20
C SER A 114 -16.38 -0.51 -3.87
N HIS A 115 -15.70 -0.35 -2.74
CA HIS A 115 -15.04 0.91 -2.38
C HIS A 115 -13.93 1.26 -3.38
N TYR A 116 -13.11 0.29 -3.76
CA TYR A 116 -12.01 0.51 -4.72
C TYR A 116 -12.55 0.87 -6.11
N LEU A 117 -13.63 0.24 -6.54
CA LEU A 117 -14.29 0.59 -7.78
C LEU A 117 -14.84 2.02 -7.75
N ASN A 118 -15.41 2.45 -6.64
CA ASN A 118 -15.91 3.82 -6.48
C ASN A 118 -14.77 4.84 -6.52
N VAL A 119 -13.65 4.57 -5.87
CA VAL A 119 -12.47 5.44 -5.90
C VAL A 119 -11.90 5.49 -7.33
N SER A 120 -11.79 4.35 -8.00
CA SER A 120 -11.33 4.28 -9.39
C SER A 120 -12.24 5.11 -10.32
N ALA A 121 -13.55 5.03 -10.15
CA ALA A 121 -14.50 5.82 -10.94
C ALA A 121 -14.34 7.33 -10.72
N LYS A 122 -14.08 7.76 -9.49
CA LYS A 122 -13.82 9.18 -9.18
C LYS A 122 -12.53 9.66 -9.84
N ILE A 123 -11.49 8.84 -9.83
CA ILE A 123 -10.22 9.16 -10.49
C ILE A 123 -10.39 9.23 -12.00
N TYR A 124 -11.13 8.30 -12.58
CA TYR A 124 -11.47 8.33 -14.00
C TYR A 124 -12.21 9.63 -14.37
N GLY A 125 -13.13 10.08 -13.53
CA GLY A 125 -13.82 11.36 -13.71
C GLY A 125 -12.86 12.55 -13.73
N ILE A 126 -11.76 12.49 -13.01
CA ILE A 126 -10.72 13.52 -13.07
C ILE A 126 -10.00 13.50 -14.43
N TYR A 127 -9.69 12.33 -14.98
CA TYR A 127 -9.07 12.22 -16.30
C TYR A 127 -9.95 12.82 -17.40
N LEU A 128 -11.26 12.65 -17.31
CA LEU A 128 -12.22 13.22 -18.27
C LEU A 128 -12.23 14.74 -18.32
N ARG A 129 -11.68 15.41 -17.31
CA ARG A 129 -11.52 16.89 -17.32
C ARG A 129 -10.43 17.34 -18.28
N TYR A 130 -9.50 16.46 -18.64
CA TYR A 130 -8.31 16.78 -19.41
C TYR A 130 -8.28 16.09 -20.78
N VAL A 131 -8.89 14.92 -20.87
CA VAL A 131 -8.82 14.05 -22.05
C VAL A 131 -10.21 13.55 -22.39
N SER A 132 -10.51 13.48 -23.70
CA SER A 132 -11.78 12.92 -24.20
C SER A 132 -11.89 11.43 -23.89
N GLU A 133 -13.08 10.95 -23.57
CA GLU A 133 -13.35 9.53 -23.34
C GLU A 133 -12.83 8.64 -24.49
N ALA A 134 -12.93 9.10 -25.73
CA ALA A 134 -12.45 8.37 -26.90
C ALA A 134 -10.93 8.15 -26.89
N ASP A 135 -10.18 9.00 -26.19
CA ASP A 135 -8.73 8.96 -26.11
C ASP A 135 -8.22 8.28 -24.84
N ILE A 136 -9.09 7.76 -24.01
CA ILE A 136 -8.73 7.06 -22.77
C ILE A 136 -9.00 5.57 -22.95
N HIS A 137 -7.97 4.77 -22.68
CA HIS A 137 -8.10 3.31 -22.59
C HIS A 137 -7.93 2.86 -21.14
N VAL A 138 -8.99 2.35 -20.54
CA VAL A 138 -8.96 1.80 -19.17
C VAL A 138 -8.50 0.35 -19.27
N TYR A 139 -7.28 0.10 -18.85
CA TYR A 139 -6.70 -1.24 -18.87
C TYR A 139 -7.15 -2.06 -17.66
N SER A 140 -7.22 -1.43 -16.48
CA SER A 140 -7.66 -2.05 -15.23
C SER A 140 -8.15 -0.99 -14.25
N VAL A 141 -8.53 -1.42 -13.04
CA VAL A 141 -9.01 -0.53 -11.98
C VAL A 141 -8.01 0.58 -11.64
N ASP A 142 -6.72 0.30 -11.78
CA ASP A 142 -5.64 1.22 -11.40
C ASP A 142 -4.70 1.60 -12.56
N GLU A 143 -4.99 1.17 -13.78
CA GLU A 143 -4.13 1.45 -14.93
C GLU A 143 -4.91 2.04 -16.09
N VAL A 144 -4.44 3.16 -16.61
CA VAL A 144 -5.07 3.90 -17.71
C VAL A 144 -4.01 4.37 -18.70
N PHE A 145 -4.34 4.31 -20.00
CA PHE A 145 -3.53 4.89 -21.08
C PHE A 145 -4.33 6.00 -21.76
N MET A 146 -3.66 7.12 -22.06
CA MET A 146 -4.24 8.30 -22.72
C MET A 146 -3.41 8.74 -23.90
#